data_9e88b1e1a205e00f87a84d11f2cc2690
#
_entry.id   9e88b1e1a205e00f87a84d11f2cc2690
#
_cell.length_a   1.000
_cell.length_b   1.000
_cell.length_c   1.000
_cell.angle_alpha   90.00
_cell.angle_beta   90.00
_cell.angle_gamma   90.00
#
_symmetry.space_group_name_H-M   'P 1'
#
loop_
_entity.id
_entity.type
_entity.pdbx_description
1 polymer ?
#
loop_
_entity_poly.entity_id
_entity_poly.type
_entity_poly.pdbx_seq_one_letter_code
_entity_poly.pdbx_strand_id
1 'polypeptide(L)'
;MSVVLQIYAIIVTLSLIIVLSFYLFHRREVTRLSQKLQTLLHSFTHAELTLDFPSSDITDLVNALNELLRVYHKQVYSLQKKDEAIKETITNLAHDLRTPVTAIQGYTQMLLQSPELSEEDLDAAAVINERLNVLNQLLNQLFEFARIEADEMEFSYTTFDLNAVLRFVAVSFFKSFEERKIIPALSIAEISFPFYGDEKAVTRIFENIISNALSHGKSDYHFSSYDDNENYHFSFQNFTDSINESDIDKICLLYTSPSPRDPKTS
;
A
#
# COMPACT_ATOMS: atom_id res chain seq x y z
N MET A 1 58.03 -58.41 -2.13
CA MET A 1 56.78 -58.11 -2.81
C MET A 1 55.70 -57.54 -1.86
N SER A 2 55.56 -58.03 -0.61
CA SER A 2 54.58 -57.55 0.37
C SER A 2 54.77 -56.10 0.88
N VAL A 3 56.04 -55.70 1.17
CA VAL A 3 56.33 -54.36 1.70
C VAL A 3 56.05 -53.24 0.69
N VAL A 4 56.34 -53.44 -0.61
CA VAL A 4 56.07 -52.49 -1.68
C VAL A 4 54.57 -52.33 -1.87
N LEU A 5 53.80 -53.42 -1.74
CA LEU A 5 52.36 -53.37 -1.83
C LEU A 5 51.69 -52.59 -0.66
N GLN A 6 52.23 -52.75 0.53
CA GLN A 6 51.83 -52.03 1.75
C GLN A 6 52.13 -50.53 1.64
N ILE A 7 53.29 -50.13 1.17
CA ILE A 7 53.66 -48.72 0.95
C ILE A 7 52.75 -48.10 -0.11
N TYR A 8 52.50 -48.81 -1.20
CA TYR A 8 51.56 -48.35 -2.24
C TYR A 8 50.12 -48.12 -1.69
N ALA A 9 49.59 -49.07 -0.91
CA ALA A 9 48.29 -48.96 -0.28
C ALA A 9 48.21 -47.76 0.67
N ILE A 10 49.26 -47.49 1.47
CA ILE A 10 49.31 -46.32 2.35
C ILE A 10 49.31 -45.02 1.54
N ILE A 11 50.06 -44.92 0.46
CA ILE A 11 50.08 -43.72 -0.39
C ILE A 11 48.73 -43.46 -1.02
N VAL A 12 48.04 -44.49 -1.52
CA VAL A 12 46.71 -44.35 -2.12
C VAL A 12 45.66 -43.94 -1.09
N THR A 13 45.67 -44.53 0.12
CA THR A 13 44.73 -44.15 1.19
C THR A 13 44.95 -42.71 1.66
N LEU A 14 46.21 -42.28 1.78
CA LEU A 14 46.57 -40.91 2.16
C LEU A 14 46.12 -39.90 1.09
N SER A 15 46.36 -40.22 -0.19
CA SER A 15 45.88 -39.41 -1.31
C SER A 15 44.35 -39.30 -1.32
N LEU A 16 43.63 -40.39 -1.08
CA LEU A 16 42.16 -40.39 -1.02
C LEU A 16 41.64 -39.51 0.13
N ILE A 17 42.28 -39.59 1.30
CA ILE A 17 41.92 -38.75 2.45
C ILE A 17 42.14 -37.27 2.15
N ILE A 18 43.23 -36.90 1.49
CA ILE A 18 43.53 -35.53 1.11
C ILE A 18 42.46 -35.01 0.11
N VAL A 19 42.12 -35.78 -0.93
CA VAL A 19 41.10 -35.42 -1.91
C VAL A 19 39.75 -35.29 -1.25
N LEU A 20 39.36 -36.21 -0.38
CA LEU A 20 38.09 -36.16 0.34
C LEU A 20 38.04 -34.95 1.28
N SER A 21 39.12 -34.66 2.01
CA SER A 21 39.21 -33.49 2.88
C SER A 21 39.04 -32.19 2.09
N PHE A 22 39.75 -32.08 0.96
CA PHE A 22 39.62 -30.93 0.05
C PHE A 22 38.21 -30.76 -0.50
N TYR A 23 37.57 -31.87 -0.93
CA TYR A 23 36.20 -31.86 -1.40
C TYR A 23 35.20 -31.40 -0.32
N LEU A 24 35.31 -31.94 0.89
CA LEU A 24 34.42 -31.58 2.00
C LEU A 24 34.60 -30.11 2.41
N PHE A 25 35.84 -29.63 2.39
CA PHE A 25 36.16 -28.24 2.68
C PHE A 25 35.53 -27.30 1.62
N HIS A 26 35.73 -27.59 0.35
CA HIS A 26 35.18 -26.81 -0.75
C HIS A 26 33.64 -26.77 -0.74
N ARG A 27 33.00 -27.89 -0.47
CA ARG A 27 31.56 -27.99 -0.31
C ARG A 27 31.03 -27.13 0.83
N ARG A 28 31.74 -27.10 1.98
CA ARG A 28 31.36 -26.23 3.11
C ARG A 28 31.41 -24.75 2.76
N GLU A 29 32.45 -24.34 2.04
CA GLU A 29 32.64 -22.95 1.63
C GLU A 29 31.51 -22.49 0.70
N VAL A 30 31.16 -23.27 -0.31
CA VAL A 30 30.03 -22.98 -1.22
C VAL A 30 28.70 -22.90 -0.47
N THR A 31 28.44 -23.78 0.49
CA THR A 31 27.24 -23.77 1.30
C THR A 31 27.15 -22.48 2.15
N ARG A 32 28.27 -22.07 2.76
CA ARG A 32 28.33 -20.81 3.53
C ARG A 32 28.10 -19.60 2.68
N LEU A 33 28.67 -19.51 1.46
CA LEU A 33 28.47 -18.44 0.53
C LEU A 33 26.99 -18.35 0.11
N SER A 34 26.35 -19.48 -0.17
CA SER A 34 24.92 -19.53 -0.50
C SER A 34 24.06 -18.99 0.65
N GLN A 35 24.34 -19.37 1.90
CA GLN A 35 23.61 -18.85 3.06
C GLN A 35 23.85 -17.35 3.28
N LYS A 36 25.11 -16.89 3.17
CA LYS A 36 25.41 -15.45 3.25
C LYS A 36 24.69 -14.67 2.16
N LEU A 37 24.68 -15.16 0.91
CA LEU A 37 23.98 -14.52 -0.20
C LEU A 37 22.47 -14.41 0.05
N GLN A 38 21.82 -15.48 0.54
CA GLN A 38 20.41 -15.45 0.90
C GLN A 38 20.13 -14.41 2.00
N THR A 39 20.97 -14.35 3.03
CA THR A 39 20.84 -13.36 4.10
C THR A 39 21.00 -11.93 3.57
N LEU A 40 21.95 -11.68 2.66
CA LEU A 40 22.17 -10.36 2.06
C LEU A 40 21.03 -9.91 1.14
N LEU A 41 20.40 -10.85 0.43
CA LEU A 41 19.23 -10.54 -0.41
C LEU A 41 18.00 -10.15 0.41
N HIS A 42 17.86 -10.65 1.64
CA HIS A 42 16.73 -10.34 2.52
C HIS A 42 17.02 -9.21 3.51
N SER A 43 18.29 -8.99 3.87
CA SER A 43 18.68 -7.89 4.74
C SER A 43 19.29 -6.79 3.88
N PHE A 44 18.67 -5.64 3.72
CA PHE A 44 19.18 -4.47 2.99
C PHE A 44 20.54 -3.95 3.52
N THR A 45 21.45 -4.87 3.87
CA THR A 45 22.76 -4.59 4.45
C THR A 45 23.80 -4.50 3.33
N HIS A 46 24.59 -3.44 3.31
CA HIS A 46 25.71 -3.26 2.38
C HIS A 46 26.92 -4.18 2.63
N ALA A 47 26.70 -5.33 3.26
CA ALA A 47 27.78 -6.27 3.53
C ALA A 47 28.17 -7.01 2.25
N GLU A 48 29.47 -7.16 2.05
CA GLU A 48 30.05 -7.90 0.93
C GLU A 48 30.23 -9.38 1.26
N LEU A 49 30.16 -10.23 0.25
CA LEU A 49 30.53 -11.63 0.35
C LEU A 49 32.03 -11.72 0.51
N THR A 50 32.50 -12.36 1.58
CA THR A 50 33.89 -12.59 1.87
C THR A 50 34.20 -14.07 1.87
N LEU A 51 35.35 -14.46 1.33
CA LEU A 51 35.90 -15.83 1.38
C LEU A 51 36.83 -15.96 2.58
N ASP A 52 36.70 -17.07 3.30
CA ASP A 52 37.64 -17.41 4.37
C ASP A 52 38.95 -17.95 3.76
N PHE A 53 38.87 -18.62 2.60
CA PHE A 53 40.02 -19.15 1.85
C PHE A 53 39.87 -18.86 0.35
N PRO A 54 40.65 -17.93 -0.20
CA PRO A 54 40.58 -17.55 -1.61
C PRO A 54 41.17 -18.67 -2.48
N SER A 55 40.32 -19.28 -3.31
CA SER A 55 40.76 -20.04 -4.50
C SER A 55 40.45 -19.20 -5.72
N SER A 56 41.31 -19.24 -6.76
CA SER A 56 41.19 -18.33 -7.91
C SER A 56 39.79 -18.33 -8.52
N ASP A 57 39.23 -19.51 -8.75
CA ASP A 57 37.94 -19.67 -9.44
C ASP A 57 36.72 -19.16 -8.62
N ILE A 58 36.76 -19.35 -7.29
CA ILE A 58 35.70 -18.86 -6.40
C ILE A 58 35.85 -17.35 -6.15
N THR A 59 37.07 -16.85 -6.10
CA THR A 59 37.34 -15.42 -5.91
C THR A 59 36.72 -14.58 -7.05
N ASP A 60 36.89 -15.01 -8.28
CA ASP A 60 36.32 -14.29 -9.43
C ASP A 60 34.79 -14.31 -9.40
N LEU A 61 34.19 -15.44 -9.04
CA LEU A 61 32.74 -15.53 -8.85
C LEU A 61 32.24 -14.61 -7.74
N VAL A 62 32.91 -14.59 -6.60
CA VAL A 62 32.52 -13.73 -5.46
C VAL A 62 32.66 -12.26 -5.81
N ASN A 63 33.71 -11.88 -6.53
CA ASN A 63 33.88 -10.50 -7.02
C ASN A 63 32.76 -10.09 -7.97
N ALA A 64 32.39 -10.97 -8.91
CA ALA A 64 31.27 -10.72 -9.84
C ALA A 64 29.92 -10.62 -9.10
N LEU A 65 29.68 -11.45 -8.08
CA LEU A 65 28.49 -11.39 -7.23
C LEU A 65 28.46 -10.10 -6.40
N ASN A 66 29.58 -9.69 -5.82
CA ASN A 66 29.66 -8.43 -5.07
C ASN A 66 29.41 -7.22 -5.97
N GLU A 67 29.92 -7.21 -7.21
CA GLU A 67 29.62 -6.19 -8.21
C GLU A 67 28.12 -6.15 -8.53
N LEU A 68 27.49 -7.31 -8.75
CA LEU A 68 26.06 -7.45 -8.98
C LEU A 68 25.23 -6.92 -7.81
N LEU A 69 25.60 -7.31 -6.58
CA LEU A 69 24.93 -6.84 -5.36
C LEU A 69 25.05 -5.32 -5.21
N ARG A 70 26.23 -4.76 -5.50
CA ARG A 70 26.45 -3.30 -5.46
C ARG A 70 25.57 -2.56 -6.46
N VAL A 71 25.48 -3.06 -7.69
CA VAL A 71 24.60 -2.48 -8.72
C VAL A 71 23.13 -2.59 -8.30
N TYR A 72 22.72 -3.76 -7.81
CA TYR A 72 21.35 -3.99 -7.33
C TYR A 72 20.98 -3.03 -6.19
N HIS A 73 21.79 -2.93 -5.14
CA HIS A 73 21.54 -2.02 -4.02
C HIS A 73 21.49 -0.56 -4.48
N LYS A 74 22.39 -0.16 -5.40
CA LYS A 74 22.35 1.20 -5.97
C LYS A 74 21.06 1.48 -6.74
N GLN A 75 20.55 0.50 -7.50
CA GLN A 75 19.28 0.64 -8.21
C GLN A 75 18.09 0.73 -7.25
N VAL A 76 18.04 -0.16 -6.25
CA VAL A 76 16.98 -0.13 -5.22
C VAL A 76 16.97 1.20 -4.49
N TYR A 77 18.13 1.68 -4.02
CA TYR A 77 18.25 2.98 -3.37
C TYR A 77 17.82 4.14 -4.29
N SER A 78 18.21 4.10 -5.57
CA SER A 78 17.80 5.12 -6.54
C SER A 78 16.29 5.13 -6.78
N LEU A 79 15.66 3.94 -6.81
CA LEU A 79 14.20 3.81 -6.95
C LEU A 79 13.49 4.35 -5.70
N GLN A 80 13.95 3.99 -4.51
CA GLN A 80 13.39 4.53 -3.25
C GLN A 80 13.48 6.05 -3.20
N LYS A 81 14.64 6.61 -3.54
CA LYS A 81 14.82 8.07 -3.56
C LYS A 81 13.93 8.79 -4.59
N LYS A 82 13.70 8.17 -5.75
CA LYS A 82 12.76 8.71 -6.75
C LYS A 82 11.33 8.65 -6.25
N ASP A 83 10.95 7.56 -5.60
CA ASP A 83 9.62 7.39 -5.02
C ASP A 83 9.35 8.45 -3.94
N GLU A 84 10.29 8.65 -3.01
CA GLU A 84 10.23 9.72 -2.01
C GLU A 84 10.09 11.11 -2.65
N ALA A 85 10.90 11.42 -3.69
CA ALA A 85 10.83 12.70 -4.38
C ALA A 85 9.49 12.92 -5.11
N ILE A 86 8.88 11.86 -5.66
CA ILE A 86 7.55 11.93 -6.28
C ILE A 86 6.50 12.22 -5.21
N LYS A 87 6.53 11.52 -4.06
CA LYS A 87 5.59 11.73 -2.95
C LYS A 87 5.66 13.16 -2.42
N GLU A 88 6.86 13.67 -2.17
CA GLU A 88 7.08 15.07 -1.76
C GLU A 88 6.54 16.05 -2.81
N THR A 89 6.81 15.81 -4.09
CA THR A 89 6.33 16.66 -5.18
C THR A 89 4.80 16.69 -5.24
N ILE A 90 4.13 15.54 -5.10
CA ILE A 90 2.67 15.44 -5.09
C ILE A 90 2.09 16.20 -3.89
N THR A 91 2.68 16.05 -2.70
CA THR A 91 2.25 16.74 -1.48
C THR A 91 2.34 18.26 -1.66
N ASN A 92 3.47 18.75 -2.18
CA ASN A 92 3.69 20.18 -2.42
C ASN A 92 2.73 20.73 -3.47
N LEU A 93 2.52 20.02 -4.59
CA LEU A 93 1.57 20.42 -5.64
C LEU A 93 0.13 20.47 -5.12
N ALA A 94 -0.30 19.49 -4.34
CA ALA A 94 -1.65 19.48 -3.78
C ALA A 94 -1.87 20.67 -2.83
N HIS A 95 -0.86 21.02 -2.01
CA HIS A 95 -0.90 22.20 -1.14
C HIS A 95 -0.98 23.49 -1.96
N ASP A 96 -0.11 23.65 -2.97
CA ASP A 96 -0.03 24.87 -3.79
C ASP A 96 -1.27 25.08 -4.66
N LEU A 97 -1.94 24.00 -5.06
CA LEU A 97 -3.22 24.07 -5.79
C LEU A 97 -4.40 24.37 -4.87
N ARG A 98 -4.36 23.97 -3.60
CA ARG A 98 -5.46 24.25 -2.65
C ARG A 98 -5.67 25.74 -2.46
N THR A 99 -4.61 26.52 -2.35
CA THR A 99 -4.67 27.96 -2.10
C THR A 99 -5.43 28.73 -3.18
N PRO A 100 -5.08 28.64 -4.49
CA PRO A 100 -5.82 29.33 -5.54
C PRO A 100 -7.25 28.79 -5.70
N VAL A 101 -7.48 27.50 -5.55
CA VAL A 101 -8.83 26.91 -5.64
C VAL A 101 -9.72 27.44 -4.53
N THR A 102 -9.24 27.52 -3.28
CA THR A 102 -9.99 28.11 -2.16
C THR A 102 -10.31 29.59 -2.42
N ALA A 103 -9.37 30.35 -2.97
CA ALA A 103 -9.62 31.74 -3.31
C ALA A 103 -10.70 31.87 -4.39
N ILE A 104 -10.63 31.11 -5.48
CA ILE A 104 -11.66 31.10 -6.54
C ILE A 104 -13.01 30.71 -5.96
N GLN A 105 -13.06 29.69 -5.09
CA GLN A 105 -14.29 29.27 -4.43
C GLN A 105 -14.89 30.40 -3.58
N GLY A 106 -14.08 31.14 -2.83
CA GLY A 106 -14.52 32.30 -2.07
C GLY A 106 -15.13 33.39 -2.95
N TYR A 107 -14.48 33.73 -4.07
CA TYR A 107 -15.03 34.69 -5.02
C TYR A 107 -16.34 34.22 -5.67
N THR A 108 -16.41 32.94 -6.03
CA THR A 108 -17.63 32.36 -6.59
C THR A 108 -18.81 32.41 -5.59
N GLN A 109 -18.54 32.11 -4.31
CA GLN A 109 -19.53 32.25 -3.25
C GLN A 109 -20.02 33.71 -3.04
N MET A 110 -19.10 34.68 -3.15
CA MET A 110 -19.47 36.09 -3.10
C MET A 110 -20.37 36.48 -4.30
N LEU A 111 -20.06 35.98 -5.49
CA LEU A 111 -20.92 36.20 -6.67
C LEU A 111 -22.31 35.62 -6.47
N LEU A 112 -22.42 34.38 -5.96
CA LEU A 112 -23.71 33.73 -5.67
C LEU A 112 -24.58 34.49 -4.65
N GLN A 113 -23.98 35.34 -3.82
CA GLN A 113 -24.68 36.17 -2.84
C GLN A 113 -24.97 37.59 -3.33
N SER A 114 -24.51 37.94 -4.54
CA SER A 114 -24.69 39.29 -5.09
C SER A 114 -26.13 39.50 -5.61
N PRO A 115 -26.86 40.51 -5.14
CA PRO A 115 -28.22 40.79 -5.62
C PRO A 115 -28.27 41.47 -6.99
N GLU A 116 -27.10 41.83 -7.54
CA GLU A 116 -26.98 42.58 -8.82
C GLU A 116 -26.80 41.69 -10.04
N LEU A 117 -26.58 40.36 -9.84
CA LEU A 117 -26.35 39.42 -10.93
C LEU A 117 -27.65 38.98 -11.58
N SER A 118 -27.61 38.75 -12.90
CA SER A 118 -28.72 38.14 -13.64
C SER A 118 -28.93 36.67 -13.23
N GLU A 119 -30.09 36.09 -13.47
CA GLU A 119 -30.36 34.67 -13.22
C GLU A 119 -29.38 33.78 -14.01
N GLU A 120 -29.01 34.16 -15.24
CA GLU A 120 -28.04 33.40 -16.06
C GLU A 120 -26.62 33.42 -15.47
N ASP A 121 -26.20 34.56 -14.91
CA ASP A 121 -24.87 34.66 -14.23
C ASP A 121 -24.85 33.91 -12.92
N LEU A 122 -25.96 33.88 -12.17
CA LEU A 122 -26.09 33.08 -10.95
C LEU A 122 -26.05 31.59 -11.25
N ASP A 123 -26.72 31.14 -12.31
CA ASP A 123 -26.62 29.73 -12.74
C ASP A 123 -25.20 29.36 -13.16
N ALA A 124 -24.53 30.24 -13.91
CA ALA A 124 -23.12 30.02 -14.27
C ALA A 124 -22.21 29.95 -13.04
N ALA A 125 -22.39 30.85 -12.07
CA ALA A 125 -21.65 30.83 -10.81
C ALA A 125 -21.92 29.58 -9.98
N ALA A 126 -23.16 29.06 -9.98
CA ALA A 126 -23.50 27.80 -9.31
C ALA A 126 -22.79 26.61 -9.94
N VAL A 127 -22.74 26.52 -11.26
CA VAL A 127 -22.01 25.49 -11.99
C VAL A 127 -20.50 25.55 -11.66
N ILE A 128 -19.91 26.75 -11.66
CA ILE A 128 -18.50 26.94 -11.30
C ILE A 128 -18.25 26.44 -9.86
N ASN A 129 -19.10 26.82 -8.91
CA ASN A 129 -18.99 26.40 -7.52
C ASN A 129 -19.07 24.87 -7.36
N GLU A 130 -19.95 24.22 -8.10
CA GLU A 130 -20.06 22.76 -8.12
C GLU A 130 -18.74 22.12 -8.62
N ARG A 131 -18.17 22.63 -9.72
CA ARG A 131 -16.90 22.13 -10.27
C ARG A 131 -15.73 22.36 -9.32
N LEU A 132 -15.70 23.50 -8.62
CA LEU A 132 -14.69 23.79 -7.60
C LEU A 132 -14.80 22.83 -6.41
N ASN A 133 -16.00 22.46 -5.98
CA ASN A 133 -16.19 21.46 -4.93
C ASN A 133 -15.62 20.10 -5.33
N VAL A 134 -15.88 19.64 -6.55
CA VAL A 134 -15.32 18.40 -7.10
C VAL A 134 -13.78 18.47 -7.13
N LEU A 135 -13.22 19.60 -7.62
CA LEU A 135 -11.77 19.79 -7.67
C LEU A 135 -11.13 19.75 -6.27
N ASN A 136 -11.75 20.41 -5.28
CA ASN A 136 -11.29 20.37 -3.89
C ASN A 136 -11.33 18.94 -3.33
N GLN A 137 -12.34 18.15 -3.63
CA GLN A 137 -12.40 16.75 -3.22
C GLN A 137 -11.24 15.95 -3.82
N LEU A 138 -10.95 16.10 -5.12
CA LEU A 138 -9.85 15.42 -5.79
C LEU A 138 -8.48 15.82 -5.21
N LEU A 139 -8.29 17.12 -4.95
CA LEU A 139 -7.05 17.61 -4.32
C LEU A 139 -6.85 17.04 -2.91
N ASN A 140 -7.92 16.96 -2.12
CA ASN A 140 -7.86 16.37 -0.78
C ASN A 140 -7.52 14.87 -0.86
N GLN A 141 -8.14 14.13 -1.76
CA GLN A 141 -7.82 12.71 -1.99
C GLN A 141 -6.36 12.50 -2.39
N LEU A 142 -5.86 13.34 -3.33
CA LEU A 142 -4.47 13.28 -3.77
C LEU A 142 -3.49 13.57 -2.63
N PHE A 143 -3.77 14.60 -1.82
CA PHE A 143 -2.96 14.97 -0.67
C PHE A 143 -2.87 13.85 0.37
N GLU A 144 -4.00 13.20 0.65
CA GLU A 144 -4.05 12.10 1.61
C GLU A 144 -3.36 10.84 1.09
N PHE A 145 -3.55 10.53 -0.19
CA PHE A 145 -2.79 9.46 -0.84
C PHE A 145 -1.29 9.70 -0.68
N ALA A 146 -0.82 10.92 -0.96
CA ALA A 146 0.59 11.27 -0.81
C ALA A 146 1.09 11.09 0.64
N ARG A 147 0.29 11.49 1.65
CA ARG A 147 0.64 11.33 3.08
C ARG A 147 0.67 9.87 3.52
N ILE A 148 -0.27 9.05 3.03
CA ILE A 148 -0.30 7.61 3.32
C ILE A 148 0.96 6.95 2.72
N GLU A 149 1.28 7.26 1.47
CA GLU A 149 2.46 6.74 0.79
C GLU A 149 3.78 7.20 1.42
N ALA A 150 3.81 8.41 2.00
CA ALA A 150 4.97 8.94 2.71
C ALA A 150 5.12 8.41 4.16
N ASP A 151 4.17 7.59 4.65
CA ASP A 151 4.13 7.13 6.05
C ASP A 151 4.04 8.31 7.06
N GLU A 152 3.49 9.44 6.63
CA GLU A 152 3.37 10.69 7.41
C GLU A 152 2.02 10.84 8.12
N MET A 153 1.17 9.80 8.06
CA MET A 153 -0.12 9.80 8.75
C MET A 153 0.10 9.55 10.24
N GLU A 154 -0.15 10.56 11.04
CA GLU A 154 -0.26 10.41 12.49
C GLU A 154 -1.67 9.92 12.83
N PHE A 155 -1.77 8.70 13.38
CA PHE A 155 -3.02 8.12 13.83
C PHE A 155 -3.23 8.38 15.33
N SER A 156 -4.45 8.82 15.67
CA SER A 156 -4.86 9.00 17.06
C SER A 156 -5.65 7.80 17.55
N TYR A 157 -4.99 6.88 18.23
CA TYR A 157 -5.59 5.62 18.68
C TYR A 157 -6.45 5.83 19.94
N THR A 158 -7.75 5.55 19.81
CA THR A 158 -8.74 5.56 20.89
C THR A 158 -9.64 4.34 20.81
N THR A 159 -10.35 4.03 21.89
CA THR A 159 -11.39 2.98 21.85
C THR A 159 -12.73 3.63 21.53
N PHE A 160 -13.42 3.18 20.50
CA PHE A 160 -14.73 3.68 20.08
C PHE A 160 -15.60 2.53 19.54
N ASP A 161 -16.89 2.81 19.30
CA ASP A 161 -17.86 1.84 18.77
C ASP A 161 -17.99 1.98 17.26
N LEU A 162 -17.58 0.94 16.50
CA LEU A 162 -17.67 0.90 15.04
C LEU A 162 -19.11 1.05 14.54
N ASN A 163 -20.10 0.47 15.22
CA ASN A 163 -21.51 0.60 14.86
C ASN A 163 -22.02 2.03 15.07
N ALA A 164 -21.53 2.73 16.09
CA ALA A 164 -21.87 4.14 16.30
C ALA A 164 -21.31 5.01 15.16
N VAL A 165 -20.07 4.77 14.76
CA VAL A 165 -19.45 5.48 13.61
C VAL A 165 -20.22 5.19 12.32
N LEU A 166 -20.56 3.92 12.03
CA LEU A 166 -21.34 3.58 10.83
C LEU A 166 -22.71 4.28 10.82
N ARG A 167 -23.43 4.29 11.95
CA ARG A 167 -24.71 5.01 12.09
C ARG A 167 -24.55 6.50 11.86
N PHE A 168 -23.54 7.12 12.44
CA PHE A 168 -23.23 8.53 12.26
C PHE A 168 -23.00 8.87 10.77
N VAL A 169 -22.15 8.08 10.10
CA VAL A 169 -21.87 8.28 8.67
C VAL A 169 -23.12 8.06 7.82
N ALA A 170 -23.89 6.99 8.05
CA ALA A 170 -25.11 6.73 7.30
C ALA A 170 -26.13 7.90 7.41
N VAL A 171 -26.26 8.49 8.61
CA VAL A 171 -27.11 9.66 8.83
C VAL A 171 -26.56 10.90 8.10
N SER A 172 -25.26 11.11 8.04
CA SER A 172 -24.67 12.27 7.34
C SER A 172 -24.97 12.26 5.84
N PHE A 173 -25.18 11.10 5.24
CA PHE A 173 -25.57 10.94 3.84
C PHE A 173 -27.09 10.97 3.59
N PHE A 174 -27.91 11.13 4.65
CA PHE A 174 -29.38 11.09 4.52
C PHE A 174 -29.90 12.05 3.45
N LYS A 175 -29.44 13.30 3.45
CA LYS A 175 -29.83 14.31 2.47
C LYS A 175 -29.49 13.90 1.02
N SER A 176 -28.31 13.31 0.81
CA SER A 176 -27.87 12.84 -0.51
C SER A 176 -28.74 11.69 -1.02
N PHE A 177 -29.18 10.80 -0.13
CA PHE A 177 -30.13 9.74 -0.45
C PHE A 177 -31.51 10.30 -0.77
N GLU A 178 -31.99 11.25 0.03
CA GLU A 178 -33.31 11.92 -0.16
C GLU A 178 -33.38 12.65 -1.50
N GLU A 179 -32.38 13.43 -1.85
CA GLU A 179 -32.28 14.16 -3.13
C GLU A 179 -32.35 13.21 -4.33
N ARG A 180 -31.82 12.00 -4.20
CA ARG A 180 -31.87 10.95 -5.24
C ARG A 180 -33.11 10.06 -5.13
N LYS A 181 -33.98 10.28 -4.16
CA LYS A 181 -35.17 9.45 -3.87
C LYS A 181 -34.82 7.98 -3.57
N ILE A 182 -33.70 7.76 -2.92
CA ILE A 182 -33.18 6.44 -2.51
C ILE A 182 -33.51 6.25 -1.02
N ILE A 183 -34.02 5.07 -0.68
CA ILE A 183 -34.22 4.66 0.71
C ILE A 183 -33.30 3.47 0.96
N PRO A 184 -32.12 3.67 1.59
CA PRO A 184 -31.22 2.57 1.89
C PRO A 184 -31.80 1.66 2.98
N ALA A 185 -31.67 0.35 2.82
CA ALA A 185 -31.96 -0.60 3.87
C ALA A 185 -30.78 -0.66 4.86
N LEU A 186 -31.06 -0.37 6.14
CA LEU A 186 -30.05 -0.37 7.19
C LEU A 186 -30.34 -1.52 8.16
N SER A 187 -29.41 -2.47 8.27
CA SER A 187 -29.47 -3.61 9.19
C SER A 187 -28.24 -3.62 10.13
N ILE A 188 -28.04 -2.49 10.81
CA ILE A 188 -26.88 -2.28 11.70
C ILE A 188 -27.19 -2.91 13.06
N ALA A 189 -26.31 -3.79 13.54
CA ALA A 189 -26.46 -4.45 14.84
C ALA A 189 -26.59 -3.41 15.98
N GLU A 190 -27.47 -3.68 16.93
CA GLU A 190 -27.68 -2.80 18.08
C GLU A 190 -26.56 -2.89 19.12
N ILE A 191 -25.84 -4.01 19.13
CA ILE A 191 -24.70 -4.23 20.02
C ILE A 191 -23.52 -3.34 19.65
N SER A 192 -22.73 -2.94 20.65
CA SER A 192 -21.50 -2.18 20.44
C SER A 192 -20.41 -3.08 19.88
N PHE A 193 -19.70 -2.58 18.87
CA PHE A 193 -18.49 -3.19 18.32
C PHE A 193 -17.26 -2.37 18.73
N PRO A 194 -16.70 -2.60 19.94
CA PRO A 194 -15.57 -1.83 20.42
C PRO A 194 -14.31 -2.10 19.59
N PHE A 195 -13.67 -1.02 19.17
CA PHE A 195 -12.46 -1.09 18.33
C PHE A 195 -11.42 -0.09 18.85
N TYR A 196 -10.16 -0.53 18.92
CA TYR A 196 -9.03 0.33 19.26
C TYR A 196 -8.33 0.77 17.97
N GLY A 197 -8.50 2.04 17.61
CA GLY A 197 -8.00 2.58 16.37
C GLY A 197 -8.18 4.09 16.28
N ASP A 198 -8.02 4.62 15.06
CA ASP A 198 -8.31 6.02 14.76
C ASP A 198 -9.75 6.17 14.25
N GLU A 199 -10.61 6.79 15.04
CA GLU A 199 -12.02 6.99 14.74
C GLU A 199 -12.24 7.81 13.45
N LYS A 200 -11.39 8.82 13.21
CA LYS A 200 -11.48 9.66 12.00
C LYS A 200 -11.12 8.85 10.74
N ALA A 201 -10.10 8.00 10.83
CA ALA A 201 -9.72 7.14 9.71
C ALA A 201 -10.84 6.14 9.37
N VAL A 202 -11.48 5.54 10.39
CA VAL A 202 -12.61 4.62 10.19
C VAL A 202 -13.84 5.36 9.66
N THR A 203 -14.18 6.53 10.21
CA THR A 203 -15.25 7.39 9.69
C THR A 203 -15.07 7.60 8.19
N ARG A 204 -13.89 7.95 7.78
CA ARG A 204 -13.54 8.20 6.39
C ARG A 204 -13.63 6.97 5.49
N ILE A 205 -13.26 5.77 6.00
CA ILE A 205 -13.45 4.52 5.27
C ILE A 205 -14.94 4.35 4.95
N PHE A 206 -15.83 4.51 5.93
CA PHE A 206 -17.25 4.38 5.71
C PHE A 206 -17.81 5.47 4.78
N GLU A 207 -17.36 6.72 4.93
CA GLU A 207 -17.73 7.83 4.02
C GLU A 207 -17.35 7.51 2.56
N ASN A 208 -16.14 7.02 2.33
CA ASN A 208 -15.68 6.67 0.99
C ASN A 208 -16.50 5.52 0.38
N ILE A 209 -16.82 4.49 1.18
CA ILE A 209 -17.62 3.35 0.70
C ILE A 209 -19.04 3.82 0.35
N ILE A 210 -19.70 4.60 1.21
CA ILE A 210 -21.06 5.08 0.97
C ILE A 210 -21.09 6.07 -0.20
N SER A 211 -20.11 6.96 -0.29
CA SER A 211 -19.95 7.88 -1.42
C SER A 211 -19.76 7.14 -2.75
N ASN A 212 -18.95 6.09 -2.77
CA ASN A 212 -18.76 5.23 -3.94
C ASN A 212 -20.05 4.51 -4.32
N ALA A 213 -20.77 3.97 -3.33
CA ALA A 213 -22.07 3.35 -3.57
C ALA A 213 -23.04 4.34 -4.20
N LEU A 214 -23.14 5.57 -3.68
CA LEU A 214 -23.99 6.63 -4.25
C LEU A 214 -23.57 7.05 -5.66
N SER A 215 -22.26 7.12 -5.94
CA SER A 215 -21.74 7.59 -7.23
C SER A 215 -21.92 6.56 -8.35
N HIS A 216 -21.81 5.28 -8.03
CA HIS A 216 -21.77 4.18 -9.00
C HIS A 216 -22.96 3.22 -8.89
N GLY A 217 -23.67 3.23 -7.76
CA GLY A 217 -24.85 2.41 -7.55
C GLY A 217 -26.10 3.01 -8.21
N LYS A 218 -27.06 2.15 -8.54
CA LYS A 218 -28.35 2.54 -9.12
C LYS A 218 -29.53 2.22 -8.22
N SER A 219 -29.50 1.09 -7.54
CA SER A 219 -30.59 0.62 -6.66
C SER A 219 -30.07 -0.32 -5.57
N ASP A 220 -31.00 -0.75 -4.72
CA ASP A 220 -30.83 -1.82 -3.74
C ASP A 220 -29.67 -1.59 -2.75
N TYR A 221 -29.61 -0.37 -2.21
CA TYR A 221 -28.61 -0.01 -1.22
C TYR A 221 -28.92 -0.68 0.12
N HIS A 222 -28.04 -1.58 0.54
CA HIS A 222 -28.16 -2.29 1.81
C HIS A 222 -26.86 -2.20 2.58
N PHE A 223 -26.90 -1.62 3.78
CA PHE A 223 -25.76 -1.52 4.69
C PHE A 223 -26.07 -2.30 5.95
N SER A 224 -25.18 -3.23 6.30
CA SER A 224 -25.39 -4.10 7.46
C SER A 224 -24.11 -4.30 8.25
N SER A 225 -24.28 -4.60 9.54
CA SER A 225 -23.20 -5.05 10.41
C SER A 225 -23.67 -6.22 11.26
N TYR A 226 -22.80 -7.19 11.47
CA TYR A 226 -23.04 -8.34 12.35
C TYR A 226 -21.73 -8.87 12.95
N ASP A 227 -21.85 -9.61 14.04
CA ASP A 227 -20.76 -10.28 14.74
C ASP A 227 -20.95 -11.80 14.57
N ASP A 228 -19.91 -12.50 14.18
CA ASP A 228 -19.88 -13.97 14.09
C ASP A 228 -19.12 -14.62 15.27
N ASN A 229 -18.84 -13.88 16.33
CA ASN A 229 -18.05 -14.19 17.52
C ASN A 229 -16.53 -14.28 17.31
N GLU A 230 -16.04 -14.16 16.09
CA GLU A 230 -14.62 -14.09 15.78
C GLU A 230 -14.27 -12.72 15.20
N ASN A 231 -15.16 -12.16 14.37
CA ASN A 231 -14.94 -10.91 13.65
C ASN A 231 -16.20 -10.05 13.59
N TYR A 232 -15.98 -8.72 13.52
CA TYR A 232 -17.02 -7.76 13.17
C TYR A 232 -17.08 -7.61 11.66
N HIS A 233 -18.27 -7.83 11.09
CA HIS A 233 -18.52 -7.74 9.67
C HIS A 233 -19.33 -6.50 9.32
N PHE A 234 -18.91 -5.79 8.28
CA PHE A 234 -19.61 -4.67 7.69
C PHE A 234 -19.84 -4.96 6.21
N SER A 235 -21.09 -4.95 5.77
CA SER A 235 -21.46 -5.24 4.39
C SER A 235 -22.15 -4.01 3.77
N PHE A 236 -21.67 -3.61 2.61
CA PHE A 236 -22.22 -2.51 1.82
C PHE A 236 -22.56 -3.07 0.43
N GLN A 237 -23.84 -3.11 0.10
CA GLN A 237 -24.33 -3.69 -1.15
C GLN A 237 -25.12 -2.63 -1.92
N ASN A 238 -24.94 -2.60 -3.22
CA ASN A 238 -25.76 -1.84 -4.14
C ASN A 238 -25.74 -2.53 -5.51
N PHE A 239 -26.84 -2.36 -6.26
CA PHE A 239 -26.87 -2.79 -7.63
C PHE A 239 -26.23 -1.76 -8.55
N THR A 240 -25.43 -2.22 -9.52
CA THR A 240 -24.86 -1.41 -10.61
C THR A 240 -24.79 -2.24 -11.88
N ASP A 241 -24.95 -1.58 -13.04
CA ASP A 241 -24.75 -2.18 -14.36
C ASP A 241 -23.47 -1.67 -15.06
N SER A 242 -22.72 -0.80 -14.37
CA SER A 242 -21.51 -0.17 -14.90
C SER A 242 -20.22 -0.95 -14.64
N ILE A 243 -20.26 -2.02 -13.84
CA ILE A 243 -19.10 -2.81 -13.45
C ILE A 243 -19.31 -4.25 -13.89
N ASN A 244 -18.40 -4.77 -14.71
CA ASN A 244 -18.36 -6.17 -15.12
C ASN A 244 -17.38 -6.96 -14.26
N GLU A 245 -17.52 -8.29 -14.23
CA GLU A 245 -16.63 -9.20 -13.50
C GLU A 245 -15.14 -9.01 -13.85
N SER A 246 -14.85 -8.64 -15.12
CA SER A 246 -13.48 -8.32 -15.59
C SER A 246 -12.91 -7.00 -15.06
N ASP A 247 -13.71 -6.16 -14.43
CA ASP A 247 -13.29 -4.86 -13.89
C ASP A 247 -12.94 -4.94 -12.40
N ILE A 248 -13.33 -6.04 -11.71
CA ILE A 248 -13.06 -6.25 -10.28
C ILE A 248 -11.55 -6.21 -10.01
N ASP A 249 -10.77 -6.93 -10.81
CA ASP A 249 -9.31 -6.92 -10.68
C ASP A 249 -8.70 -5.53 -10.91
N LYS A 250 -9.29 -4.70 -11.78
CA LYS A 250 -8.81 -3.35 -12.05
C LYS A 250 -9.17 -2.37 -10.93
N ILE A 251 -10.33 -2.53 -10.29
CA ILE A 251 -10.74 -1.71 -9.14
C ILE A 251 -9.77 -1.91 -7.97
N CYS A 252 -9.31 -3.14 -7.75
CA CYS A 252 -8.30 -3.45 -6.75
C CYS A 252 -6.89 -3.01 -7.16
N LEU A 253 -6.54 -3.04 -8.46
CA LEU A 253 -5.20 -2.73 -8.96
C LEU A 253 -4.80 -1.24 -8.84
N LEU A 254 -5.73 -0.31 -8.74
CA LEU A 254 -5.44 1.10 -8.49
C LEU A 254 -4.78 1.34 -7.11
N TYR A 255 -4.81 0.33 -6.20
CA TYR A 255 -4.27 0.42 -4.84
C TYR A 255 -3.36 -0.73 -4.43
N THR A 256 -3.13 -1.71 -5.29
CA THR A 256 -2.18 -2.82 -5.03
C THR A 256 -0.86 -2.61 -5.76
N SER A 257 -0.14 -1.55 -5.46
CA SER A 257 1.32 -1.64 -5.50
C SER A 257 1.73 -2.61 -4.39
N PRO A 258 2.44 -3.72 -4.66
CA PRO A 258 2.90 -4.62 -3.62
C PRO A 258 3.81 -3.81 -2.69
N SER A 259 3.31 -3.50 -1.50
CA SER A 259 4.13 -2.92 -0.46
C SER A 259 5.29 -3.87 -0.19
N PRO A 260 6.56 -3.39 -0.17
CA PRO A 260 7.70 -4.23 0.22
C PRO A 260 7.62 -4.78 1.64
N ARG A 261 6.56 -4.43 2.38
CA ARG A 261 6.35 -4.77 3.80
C ARG A 261 5.39 -5.93 4.05
N ASP A 262 4.83 -6.57 3.01
CA ASP A 262 4.10 -7.82 3.24
C ASP A 262 5.10 -8.96 3.52
N PRO A 263 5.31 -9.37 4.78
CA PRO A 263 5.96 -10.63 5.05
C PRO A 263 4.98 -11.70 4.60
N LYS A 264 5.22 -12.30 3.43
CA LYS A 264 4.55 -13.55 3.09
C LYS A 264 4.88 -14.54 4.19
N THR A 265 3.94 -14.71 5.09
CA THR A 265 3.90 -15.85 6.00
C THR A 265 3.81 -17.11 5.15
N SER A 266 4.90 -17.83 5.07
CA SER A 266 4.93 -19.24 4.72
C SER A 266 5.06 -20.05 5.98
#